data_a7734bc139ace0448a8d367efc12a8bb
#
_entry.id   a7734bc139ace0448a8d367efc12a8bb
#
_cell.length_a   1.000
_cell.length_b   1.000
_cell.length_c   1.000
_cell.angle_alpha   90.00
_cell.angle_beta   90.00
_cell.angle_gamma   90.00
#
_symmetry.space_group_name_H-M   'P 1'
#
loop_
_entity.id
_entity.type
_entity.pdbx_description
1 polymer ?
#
loop_
_entity_poly.entity_id
_entity_poly.type
_entity_poly.pdbx_seq_one_letter_code
_entity_poly.pdbx_strand_id
1 'polypeptide(L)'
;RSLAEEETRAIAHLREQEKAEQEIHQQKLADITERFVTLSDNISELNTANEASANEATTLAQHIQSISNLCNELNESLGTISDFINVYKQSNADISSIAGQTNLLSLNASIEAARAGEHGRGFAVVAEEIRQLSDSTKMLLSQNSEKAEAILPKVAGSMTSIEELVNRMNEMTEKVATIAANTEEISSQTTFVQEMTGALRDDVKAL
;
A
#
# COMPACT_ATOMS: atom_id res chain seq x y z
N ARG A 1 86.67 25.40 24.90
CA ARG A 1 85.61 24.34 25.10
C ARG A 1 86.13 23.14 24.36
N SER A 2 86.18 21.94 25.01
CA SER A 2 86.71 20.75 24.38
C SER A 2 85.75 20.20 23.37
N LEU A 3 86.18 19.68 22.23
CA LEU A 3 85.43 18.99 21.21
C LEU A 3 84.47 17.93 21.83
N ALA A 4 84.90 17.29 22.88
CA ALA A 4 84.10 16.29 23.67
C ALA A 4 82.87 16.90 24.33
N GLU A 5 82.82 18.17 24.74
CA GLU A 5 81.65 18.87 25.27
C GLU A 5 80.64 19.22 24.20
N GLU A 6 81.05 19.51 22.99
CA GLU A 6 80.18 19.80 21.81
C GLU A 6 79.53 18.49 21.33
N GLU A 7 80.28 17.40 21.21
CA GLU A 7 79.73 16.07 20.87
C GLU A 7 78.71 15.60 21.88
N THR A 8 79.00 15.78 23.19
CA THR A 8 78.09 15.39 24.24
C THR A 8 76.74 16.16 24.17
N ARG A 9 76.77 17.46 23.84
CA ARG A 9 75.57 18.30 23.63
C ARG A 9 74.77 17.90 22.38
N ALA A 10 75.50 17.62 21.29
CA ALA A 10 74.86 17.16 20.05
C ALA A 10 74.17 15.82 20.24
N ILE A 11 74.76 14.86 20.97
CA ILE A 11 74.18 13.59 21.31
C ILE A 11 72.95 13.76 22.25
N ALA A 12 73.04 14.66 23.24
CA ALA A 12 71.89 14.94 24.10
C ALA A 12 70.70 15.54 23.34
N HIS A 13 70.98 16.47 22.41
CA HIS A 13 69.95 17.07 21.53
C HIS A 13 69.28 16.05 20.61
N LEU A 14 70.06 15.15 19.98
CA LEU A 14 69.54 14.08 19.14
C LEU A 14 68.66 13.11 19.94
N ARG A 15 69.07 12.73 21.12
CA ARG A 15 68.23 11.85 22.04
C ARG A 15 66.94 12.53 22.43
N GLU A 16 66.93 13.84 22.67
CA GLU A 16 65.72 14.59 23.01
C GLU A 16 64.77 14.69 21.80
N GLN A 17 65.32 14.87 20.58
CA GLN A 17 64.54 14.81 19.32
C GLN A 17 63.95 13.40 19.09
N GLU A 18 64.73 12.35 19.20
CA GLU A 18 64.31 10.97 19.08
C GLU A 18 63.17 10.64 20.07
N LYS A 19 63.26 11.09 21.30
CA LYS A 19 62.26 10.89 22.33
C LYS A 19 60.97 11.63 22.01
N ALA A 20 61.07 12.89 21.53
CA ALA A 20 59.87 13.66 21.11
C ALA A 20 59.19 13.04 19.90
N GLU A 21 59.97 12.54 18.93
CA GLU A 21 59.39 11.79 17.78
C GLU A 21 58.69 10.49 18.20
N GLN A 22 59.30 9.76 19.13
CA GLN A 22 58.65 8.54 19.68
C GLN A 22 57.34 8.84 20.43
N GLU A 23 57.28 9.89 21.22
CA GLU A 23 56.07 10.32 21.92
C GLU A 23 54.95 10.71 20.91
N ILE A 24 55.31 11.48 19.88
CA ILE A 24 54.39 11.84 18.78
C ILE A 24 53.89 10.59 18.03
N HIS A 25 54.78 9.63 17.77
CA HIS A 25 54.43 8.40 17.08
C HIS A 25 53.49 7.56 17.93
N GLN A 26 53.75 7.38 19.24
CA GLN A 26 52.86 6.67 20.15
C GLN A 26 51.46 7.32 20.24
N GLN A 27 51.43 8.66 20.27
CA GLN A 27 50.16 9.38 20.32
C GLN A 27 49.33 9.21 19.04
N LYS A 28 49.99 9.22 17.87
CA LYS A 28 49.33 8.91 16.59
C LYS A 28 48.77 7.46 16.53
N LEU A 29 49.54 6.49 17.02
CA LEU A 29 49.08 5.10 17.06
C LEU A 29 47.87 4.94 18.00
N ALA A 30 47.83 5.63 19.14
CA ALA A 30 46.71 5.65 20.03
C ALA A 30 45.46 6.26 19.35
N ASP A 31 45.58 7.40 18.69
CA ASP A 31 44.49 8.05 17.95
C ASP A 31 43.96 7.15 16.82
N ILE A 32 44.83 6.50 16.06
CA ILE A 32 44.43 5.55 15.02
C ILE A 32 43.68 4.36 15.61
N THR A 33 44.15 3.84 16.75
CA THR A 33 43.49 2.71 17.42
C THR A 33 42.08 3.09 17.90
N GLU A 34 41.89 4.28 18.47
CA GLU A 34 40.57 4.80 18.88
C GLU A 34 39.63 4.94 17.69
N ARG A 35 40.15 5.44 16.57
CA ARG A 35 39.35 5.55 15.31
C ARG A 35 38.93 4.19 14.77
N PHE A 36 39.75 3.15 14.90
CA PHE A 36 39.34 1.79 14.53
C PHE A 36 38.21 1.24 15.41
N VAL A 37 38.22 1.52 16.72
CA VAL A 37 37.12 1.14 17.59
C VAL A 37 35.83 1.84 17.15
N THR A 38 35.88 3.16 16.95
CA THR A 38 34.73 3.94 16.49
C THR A 38 34.22 3.44 15.13
N LEU A 39 35.11 3.11 14.19
CA LEU A 39 34.71 2.57 12.89
C LEU A 39 34.04 1.20 13.01
N SER A 40 34.55 0.32 13.89
CA SER A 40 33.95 -0.99 14.16
C SER A 40 32.55 -0.86 14.75
N ASP A 41 32.34 0.09 15.67
CA ASP A 41 31.03 0.36 16.27
C ASP A 41 30.03 0.88 15.19
N ASN A 42 30.46 1.82 14.37
CA ASN A 42 29.65 2.34 13.25
C ASN A 42 29.26 1.24 12.25
N ILE A 43 30.17 0.32 11.93
CA ILE A 43 29.87 -0.84 11.08
C ILE A 43 28.82 -1.74 11.71
N SER A 44 28.92 -1.99 13.04
CA SER A 44 27.95 -2.79 13.77
C SER A 44 26.55 -2.16 13.76
N GLU A 45 26.47 -0.84 13.99
CA GLU A 45 25.22 -0.09 13.90
C GLU A 45 24.64 -0.12 12.48
N LEU A 46 25.48 0.04 11.46
CA LEU A 46 25.06 -0.01 10.05
C LEU A 46 24.52 -1.40 9.70
N ASN A 47 25.15 -2.48 10.14
CA ASN A 47 24.65 -3.84 9.93
C ASN A 47 23.28 -4.04 10.57
N THR A 48 23.10 -3.58 11.81
CA THR A 48 21.81 -3.67 12.51
C THR A 48 20.71 -2.89 11.78
N ALA A 49 21.01 -1.68 11.31
CA ALA A 49 20.07 -0.86 10.55
C ALA A 49 19.74 -1.50 9.19
N ASN A 50 20.74 -2.11 8.54
CA ASN A 50 20.56 -2.81 7.27
C ASN A 50 19.68 -4.06 7.39
N GLU A 51 19.89 -4.88 8.45
CA GLU A 51 19.04 -6.02 8.77
C GLU A 51 17.58 -5.60 9.05
N ALA A 52 17.38 -4.50 9.79
CA ALA A 52 16.07 -3.94 10.02
C ALA A 52 15.39 -3.52 8.71
N SER A 53 16.13 -2.87 7.79
CA SER A 53 15.64 -2.46 6.48
C SER A 53 15.24 -3.65 5.61
N ALA A 54 16.03 -4.74 5.63
CA ALA A 54 15.72 -5.98 4.90
C ALA A 54 14.43 -6.65 5.42
N ASN A 55 14.26 -6.67 6.75
CA ASN A 55 13.04 -7.21 7.38
C ASN A 55 11.81 -6.36 7.05
N GLU A 56 11.97 -5.04 7.06
CA GLU A 56 10.88 -4.11 6.69
C GLU A 56 10.49 -4.26 5.22
N ALA A 57 11.45 -4.41 4.31
CA ALA A 57 11.20 -4.69 2.90
C ALA A 57 10.42 -6.01 2.71
N THR A 58 10.79 -7.06 3.46
CA THR A 58 10.08 -8.35 3.43
C THR A 58 8.63 -8.20 3.92
N THR A 59 8.43 -7.50 5.02
CA THR A 59 7.08 -7.22 5.55
C THR A 59 6.24 -6.42 4.57
N LEU A 60 6.84 -5.41 3.93
CA LEU A 60 6.17 -4.59 2.92
C LEU A 60 5.77 -5.44 1.70
N ALA A 61 6.62 -6.36 1.24
CA ALA A 61 6.29 -7.30 0.17
C ALA A 61 5.05 -8.16 0.52
N GLN A 62 4.96 -8.64 1.75
CA GLN A 62 3.80 -9.40 2.23
C GLN A 62 2.53 -8.56 2.26
N HIS A 63 2.62 -7.29 2.70
CA HIS A 63 1.49 -6.38 2.69
C HIS A 63 1.00 -6.07 1.28
N ILE A 64 1.92 -5.84 0.33
CA ILE A 64 1.59 -5.62 -1.08
C ILE A 64 0.82 -6.83 -1.65
N GLN A 65 1.28 -8.04 -1.38
CA GLN A 65 0.60 -9.26 -1.81
C GLN A 65 -0.80 -9.39 -1.20
N SER A 66 -0.95 -9.08 0.08
CA SER A 66 -2.25 -9.09 0.76
C SER A 66 -3.22 -8.07 0.16
N ILE A 67 -2.76 -6.86 -0.12
CA ILE A 67 -3.58 -5.81 -0.76
C ILE A 67 -3.96 -6.23 -2.18
N SER A 68 -3.04 -6.84 -2.94
CA SER A 68 -3.33 -7.35 -4.28
C SER A 68 -4.44 -8.40 -4.27
N ASN A 69 -4.42 -9.32 -3.32
CA ASN A 69 -5.48 -10.33 -3.14
C ASN A 69 -6.81 -9.66 -2.81
N LEU A 70 -6.81 -8.67 -1.90
CA LEU A 70 -8.01 -7.91 -1.55
C LEU A 70 -8.59 -7.14 -2.75
N CYS A 71 -7.75 -6.56 -3.61
CA CYS A 71 -8.18 -5.91 -4.84
C CYS A 71 -8.89 -6.88 -5.78
N ASN A 72 -8.40 -8.13 -5.90
CA ASN A 72 -9.05 -9.15 -6.71
C ASN A 72 -10.42 -9.54 -6.15
N GLU A 73 -10.54 -9.75 -4.84
CA GLU A 73 -11.82 -10.05 -4.17
C GLU A 73 -12.83 -8.90 -4.32
N LEU A 74 -12.37 -7.65 -4.21
CA LEU A 74 -13.20 -6.47 -4.43
C LEU A 74 -13.68 -6.38 -5.88
N ASN A 75 -12.82 -6.70 -6.85
CA ASN A 75 -13.19 -6.68 -8.27
C ASN A 75 -14.25 -7.73 -8.60
N GLU A 76 -14.13 -8.94 -8.06
CA GLU A 76 -15.16 -9.98 -8.16
C GLU A 76 -16.49 -9.55 -7.52
N SER A 77 -16.43 -8.95 -6.34
CA SER A 77 -17.61 -8.45 -5.63
C SER A 77 -18.33 -7.36 -6.41
N LEU A 78 -17.59 -6.42 -7.02
CA LEU A 78 -18.15 -5.36 -7.86
C LEU A 78 -18.76 -5.92 -9.16
N GLY A 79 -18.13 -6.95 -9.74
CA GLY A 79 -18.71 -7.69 -10.87
C GLY A 79 -20.06 -8.31 -10.50
N THR A 80 -20.12 -8.99 -9.36
CA THR A 80 -21.37 -9.58 -8.82
C THR A 80 -22.44 -8.52 -8.58
N ILE A 81 -22.08 -7.35 -8.03
CA ILE A 81 -23.02 -6.24 -7.84
C ILE A 81 -23.55 -5.73 -9.19
N SER A 82 -22.68 -5.60 -10.21
CA SER A 82 -23.10 -5.20 -11.54
C SER A 82 -24.13 -6.16 -12.15
N ASP A 83 -23.88 -7.47 -12.04
CA ASP A 83 -24.81 -8.50 -12.52
C ASP A 83 -26.14 -8.46 -11.75
N PHE A 84 -26.08 -8.30 -10.43
CA PHE A 84 -27.27 -8.18 -9.61
C PHE A 84 -28.13 -6.96 -10.01
N ILE A 85 -27.53 -5.83 -10.29
CA ILE A 85 -28.24 -4.63 -10.78
C ILE A 85 -28.92 -4.88 -12.11
N ASN A 86 -28.29 -5.62 -13.01
CA ASN A 86 -28.90 -5.98 -14.30
C ASN A 86 -30.13 -6.88 -14.13
N VAL A 87 -30.02 -7.91 -13.27
CA VAL A 87 -31.16 -8.78 -12.91
C VAL A 87 -32.28 -7.98 -12.25
N TYR A 88 -31.92 -7.07 -11.34
CA TYR A 88 -32.87 -6.19 -10.66
C TYR A 88 -33.64 -5.28 -11.64
N LYS A 89 -32.95 -4.70 -12.63
CA LYS A 89 -33.59 -3.89 -13.69
C LYS A 89 -34.58 -4.73 -14.51
N GLN A 90 -34.22 -5.97 -14.84
CA GLN A 90 -35.15 -6.86 -15.56
C GLN A 90 -36.37 -7.16 -14.71
N SER A 91 -36.22 -7.51 -13.44
CA SER A 91 -37.34 -7.76 -12.53
C SER A 91 -38.23 -6.52 -12.39
N ASN A 92 -37.70 -5.34 -12.28
CA ASN A 92 -38.48 -4.10 -12.26
C ASN A 92 -39.29 -3.90 -13.54
N ALA A 93 -38.70 -4.20 -14.71
CA ALA A 93 -39.44 -4.13 -15.98
C ALA A 93 -40.58 -5.13 -16.04
N ASP A 94 -40.38 -6.35 -15.56
CA ASP A 94 -41.41 -7.40 -15.51
C ASP A 94 -42.57 -7.01 -14.57
N ILE A 95 -42.27 -6.49 -13.38
CA ILE A 95 -43.26 -6.00 -12.44
C ILE A 95 -44.03 -4.79 -13.01
N SER A 96 -43.34 -3.89 -13.73
CA SER A 96 -43.97 -2.76 -14.39
C SER A 96 -44.94 -3.19 -15.48
N SER A 97 -44.64 -4.27 -16.22
CA SER A 97 -45.54 -4.91 -17.16
C SER A 97 -46.79 -5.46 -16.49
N ILE A 98 -46.61 -6.18 -15.36
CA ILE A 98 -47.75 -6.72 -14.57
C ILE A 98 -48.62 -5.58 -14.04
N ALA A 99 -48.03 -4.51 -13.49
CA ALA A 99 -48.78 -3.34 -13.07
C ALA A 99 -49.55 -2.69 -14.23
N GLY A 100 -48.95 -2.67 -15.45
CA GLY A 100 -49.62 -2.23 -16.66
C GLY A 100 -50.85 -3.07 -17.01
N GLN A 101 -50.73 -4.39 -16.96
CA GLN A 101 -51.82 -5.31 -17.19
C GLN A 101 -52.92 -5.18 -16.13
N THR A 102 -52.54 -5.05 -14.83
CA THR A 102 -53.45 -4.84 -13.72
C THR A 102 -54.24 -3.54 -13.87
N ASN A 103 -53.61 -2.46 -14.34
CA ASN A 103 -54.25 -1.21 -14.63
C ASN A 103 -55.28 -1.34 -15.74
N LEU A 104 -54.98 -2.08 -16.81
CA LEU A 104 -55.92 -2.36 -17.90
C LEU A 104 -57.12 -3.23 -17.42
N LEU A 105 -56.86 -4.24 -16.57
CA LEU A 105 -57.90 -5.08 -15.98
C LEU A 105 -58.83 -4.26 -15.08
N SER A 106 -58.29 -3.38 -14.25
CA SER A 106 -59.08 -2.51 -13.39
C SER A 106 -59.93 -1.51 -14.17
N LEU A 107 -59.39 -0.99 -15.29
CA LEU A 107 -60.13 -0.12 -16.20
C LEU A 107 -61.33 -0.87 -16.82
N ASN A 108 -61.14 -2.09 -17.30
CA ASN A 108 -62.20 -2.92 -17.83
C ASN A 108 -63.26 -3.25 -16.80
N ALA A 109 -62.83 -3.56 -15.54
CA ALA A 109 -63.74 -3.80 -14.42
C ALA A 109 -64.56 -2.53 -14.06
N SER A 110 -63.91 -1.33 -14.07
CA SER A 110 -64.63 -0.08 -13.86
C SER A 110 -65.70 0.18 -14.92
N ILE A 111 -65.39 -0.10 -16.21
CA ILE A 111 -66.36 0.04 -17.32
C ILE A 111 -67.53 -0.92 -17.11
N GLU A 112 -67.30 -2.16 -16.75
CA GLU A 112 -68.40 -3.15 -16.57
C GLU A 112 -69.22 -2.85 -15.31
N ALA A 113 -68.57 -2.36 -14.23
CA ALA A 113 -69.26 -1.87 -13.03
C ALA A 113 -70.15 -0.68 -13.33
N ALA A 114 -69.73 0.26 -14.16
CA ALA A 114 -70.57 1.39 -14.64
C ALA A 114 -71.77 0.89 -15.45
N ARG A 115 -71.53 -0.16 -16.25
CA ARG A 115 -72.61 -0.76 -17.09
C ARG A 115 -73.70 -1.46 -16.24
N ALA A 116 -73.35 -1.99 -15.06
CA ALA A 116 -74.27 -2.60 -14.10
C ALA A 116 -75.06 -1.56 -13.30
N GLY A 117 -74.82 -0.28 -13.42
CA GLY A 117 -75.58 0.80 -12.78
C GLY A 117 -75.46 0.74 -11.24
N GLU A 118 -76.59 0.89 -10.54
CA GLU A 118 -76.66 0.86 -9.07
C GLU A 118 -76.11 -0.47 -8.44
N HIS A 119 -76.21 -1.57 -9.13
CA HIS A 119 -75.71 -2.86 -8.68
C HIS A 119 -74.17 -2.97 -8.77
N GLY A 120 -73.51 -2.13 -9.61
CA GLY A 120 -72.09 -2.13 -9.82
C GLY A 120 -71.30 -1.15 -8.93
N ARG A 121 -71.91 -0.28 -8.13
CA ARG A 121 -71.26 0.81 -7.40
C ARG A 121 -70.11 0.33 -6.50
N GLY A 122 -70.24 -0.75 -5.77
CA GLY A 122 -69.20 -1.32 -4.92
C GLY A 122 -67.98 -1.82 -5.72
N PHE A 123 -68.25 -2.45 -6.87
CA PHE A 123 -67.22 -2.94 -7.78
C PHE A 123 -66.47 -1.79 -8.45
N ALA A 124 -67.12 -0.68 -8.78
CA ALA A 124 -66.50 0.50 -9.36
C ALA A 124 -65.44 1.12 -8.41
N VAL A 125 -65.76 1.18 -7.07
CA VAL A 125 -64.84 1.68 -6.07
C VAL A 125 -63.59 0.78 -5.97
N VAL A 126 -63.77 -0.53 -5.94
CA VAL A 126 -62.65 -1.48 -5.86
C VAL A 126 -61.78 -1.40 -7.13
N ALA A 127 -62.39 -1.32 -8.31
CA ALA A 127 -61.64 -1.20 -9.56
C ALA A 127 -60.85 0.09 -9.64
N GLU A 128 -61.35 1.22 -9.16
CA GLU A 128 -60.63 2.49 -9.09
C GLU A 128 -59.48 2.40 -8.10
N GLU A 129 -59.62 1.75 -6.94
CA GLU A 129 -58.56 1.55 -5.96
C GLU A 129 -57.42 0.69 -6.54
N ILE A 130 -57.76 -0.40 -7.27
CA ILE A 130 -56.77 -1.24 -7.97
C ILE A 130 -56.06 -0.41 -9.02
N ARG A 131 -56.72 0.46 -9.75
CA ARG A 131 -56.11 1.34 -10.76
C ARG A 131 -55.08 2.29 -10.12
N GLN A 132 -55.44 2.94 -9.01
CA GLN A 132 -54.54 3.83 -8.28
C GLN A 132 -53.31 3.10 -7.71
N LEU A 133 -53.52 1.88 -7.19
CA LEU A 133 -52.42 1.03 -6.71
C LEU A 133 -51.45 0.64 -7.83
N SER A 134 -52.00 0.32 -9.01
CA SER A 134 -51.18 -0.01 -10.20
C SER A 134 -50.40 1.16 -10.70
N ASP A 135 -50.99 2.37 -10.72
CA ASP A 135 -50.27 3.60 -11.09
C ASP A 135 -49.18 3.97 -10.09
N SER A 136 -49.45 3.84 -8.78
CA SER A 136 -48.46 4.03 -7.72
C SER A 136 -47.32 3.02 -7.83
N THR A 137 -47.62 1.77 -8.15
CA THR A 137 -46.59 0.73 -8.37
C THR A 137 -45.68 1.08 -9.52
N LYS A 138 -46.22 1.53 -10.68
CA LYS A 138 -45.40 1.97 -11.82
C LYS A 138 -44.51 3.13 -11.46
N MET A 139 -44.99 4.11 -10.71
CA MET A 139 -44.21 5.26 -10.27
C MET A 139 -43.01 4.82 -9.39
N LEU A 140 -43.26 3.93 -8.42
CA LEU A 140 -42.20 3.39 -7.57
C LEU A 140 -41.12 2.61 -8.36
N LEU A 141 -41.56 1.81 -9.37
CA LEU A 141 -40.66 1.07 -10.23
C LEU A 141 -39.80 1.98 -11.11
N SER A 142 -40.38 3.06 -11.61
CA SER A 142 -39.61 4.09 -12.34
C SER A 142 -38.51 4.70 -11.46
N GLN A 143 -38.84 5.09 -10.24
CA GLN A 143 -37.85 5.61 -9.27
C GLN A 143 -36.77 4.58 -8.91
N ASN A 144 -37.16 3.31 -8.80
CA ASN A 144 -36.23 2.22 -8.52
C ASN A 144 -35.28 1.98 -9.70
N SER A 145 -35.78 2.08 -10.93
CA SER A 145 -34.96 1.97 -12.16
C SER A 145 -33.92 3.10 -12.23
N GLU A 146 -34.34 4.34 -11.96
CA GLU A 146 -33.40 5.49 -11.92
C GLU A 146 -32.29 5.30 -10.87
N LYS A 147 -32.66 4.81 -9.68
CA LYS A 147 -31.67 4.50 -8.61
C LYS A 147 -30.71 3.39 -9.02
N ALA A 148 -31.22 2.33 -9.66
CA ALA A 148 -30.39 1.24 -10.15
C ALA A 148 -29.41 1.72 -11.24
N GLU A 149 -29.88 2.59 -12.16
CA GLU A 149 -29.03 3.20 -13.17
C GLU A 149 -27.94 4.10 -12.58
N ALA A 150 -28.21 4.79 -11.49
CA ALA A 150 -27.24 5.62 -10.78
C ALA A 150 -26.14 4.83 -10.04
N ILE A 151 -26.34 3.53 -9.78
CA ILE A 151 -25.35 2.66 -9.12
C ILE A 151 -24.28 2.21 -10.11
N LEU A 152 -24.64 1.85 -11.34
CA LEU A 152 -23.70 1.30 -12.35
C LEU A 152 -22.46 2.16 -12.58
N PRO A 153 -22.56 3.49 -12.78
CA PRO A 153 -21.36 4.32 -12.95
C PRO A 153 -20.51 4.39 -11.68
N LYS A 154 -21.08 4.21 -10.49
CA LYS A 154 -20.32 4.15 -9.23
C LYS A 154 -19.55 2.86 -9.12
N VAL A 155 -20.16 1.74 -9.51
CA VAL A 155 -19.49 0.43 -9.59
C VAL A 155 -18.33 0.50 -10.58
N ALA A 156 -18.56 1.02 -11.79
CA ALA A 156 -17.51 1.19 -12.80
C ALA A 156 -16.36 2.09 -12.29
N GLY A 157 -16.67 3.22 -11.65
CA GLY A 157 -15.65 4.09 -11.05
C GLY A 157 -14.85 3.40 -9.95
N SER A 158 -15.49 2.54 -9.14
CA SER A 158 -14.79 1.74 -8.13
C SER A 158 -13.85 0.70 -8.77
N MET A 159 -14.27 0.05 -9.87
CA MET A 159 -13.40 -0.88 -10.62
C MET A 159 -12.17 -0.16 -11.18
N THR A 160 -12.33 1.02 -11.76
CA THR A 160 -11.19 1.84 -12.24
C THR A 160 -10.23 2.20 -11.09
N SER A 161 -10.77 2.55 -9.91
CA SER A 161 -9.93 2.84 -8.73
C SER A 161 -9.14 1.61 -8.25
N ILE A 162 -9.72 0.41 -8.36
CA ILE A 162 -9.04 -0.85 -8.04
C ILE A 162 -7.92 -1.11 -9.06
N GLU A 163 -8.14 -0.88 -10.35
CA GLU A 163 -7.11 -1.01 -11.38
C GLU A 163 -5.91 -0.07 -11.11
N GLU A 164 -6.19 1.18 -10.71
CA GLU A 164 -5.14 2.12 -10.30
C GLU A 164 -4.37 1.64 -9.06
N LEU A 165 -5.07 1.05 -8.07
CA LEU A 165 -4.43 0.46 -6.90
C LEU A 165 -3.51 -0.70 -7.28
N VAL A 166 -3.95 -1.60 -8.16
CA VAL A 166 -3.12 -2.72 -8.64
C VAL A 166 -1.85 -2.21 -9.34
N ASN A 167 -1.96 -1.17 -10.17
CA ASN A 167 -0.80 -0.56 -10.81
C ASN A 167 0.18 0.03 -9.79
N ARG A 168 -0.31 0.71 -8.77
CA ARG A 168 0.53 1.22 -7.67
C ARG A 168 1.20 0.10 -6.86
N MET A 169 0.52 -1.03 -6.65
CA MET A 169 1.11 -2.20 -5.99
C MET A 169 2.26 -2.79 -6.82
N ASN A 170 2.14 -2.84 -8.16
CA ASN A 170 3.22 -3.27 -9.03
C ASN A 170 4.44 -2.34 -8.93
N GLU A 171 4.24 -1.02 -8.96
CA GLU A 171 5.32 -0.05 -8.74
C GLU A 171 5.99 -0.20 -7.36
N MET A 172 5.19 -0.47 -6.31
CA MET A 172 5.72 -0.71 -4.97
C MET A 172 6.53 -2.00 -4.91
N THR A 173 6.12 -3.06 -5.63
CA THR A 173 6.88 -4.32 -5.72
C THR A 173 8.27 -4.08 -6.31
N GLU A 174 8.38 -3.28 -7.37
CA GLU A 174 9.67 -2.91 -7.97
C GLU A 174 10.57 -2.14 -6.99
N LYS A 175 9.98 -1.21 -6.25
CA LYS A 175 10.72 -0.45 -5.23
C LYS A 175 11.21 -1.33 -4.09
N VAL A 176 10.39 -2.27 -3.62
CA VAL A 176 10.79 -3.23 -2.59
C VAL A 176 11.93 -4.13 -3.07
N ALA A 177 11.88 -4.60 -4.32
CA ALA A 177 12.98 -5.35 -4.92
C ALA A 177 14.29 -4.52 -4.97
N THR A 178 14.18 -3.23 -5.27
CA THR A 178 15.34 -2.31 -5.25
C THR A 178 15.89 -2.15 -3.83
N ILE A 179 15.03 -2.00 -2.81
CA ILE A 179 15.47 -1.93 -1.41
C ILE A 179 16.19 -3.22 -1.01
N ALA A 180 15.66 -4.39 -1.37
CA ALA A 180 16.29 -5.68 -1.09
C ALA A 180 17.68 -5.78 -1.72
N ALA A 181 17.83 -5.40 -3.00
CA ALA A 181 19.12 -5.37 -3.67
C ALA A 181 20.12 -4.41 -2.99
N ASN A 182 19.67 -3.23 -2.60
CA ASN A 182 20.51 -2.25 -1.90
C ASN A 182 20.96 -2.77 -0.52
N THR A 183 20.09 -3.46 0.21
CA THR A 183 20.45 -4.05 1.51
C THR A 183 21.47 -5.18 1.38
N GLU A 184 21.40 -5.98 0.32
CA GLU A 184 22.42 -6.99 0.01
C GLU A 184 23.76 -6.34 -0.34
N GLU A 185 23.77 -5.29 -1.15
CA GLU A 185 24.97 -4.54 -1.50
C GLU A 185 25.62 -3.89 -0.27
N ILE A 186 24.83 -3.22 0.59
CA ILE A 186 25.32 -2.63 1.84
C ILE A 186 25.92 -3.72 2.74
N SER A 187 25.27 -4.89 2.87
CA SER A 187 25.81 -6.01 3.66
C SER A 187 27.16 -6.49 3.14
N SER A 188 27.32 -6.59 1.84
CA SER A 188 28.62 -6.94 1.22
C SER A 188 29.68 -5.89 1.48
N GLN A 189 29.33 -4.60 1.32
CA GLN A 189 30.25 -3.49 1.54
C GLN A 189 30.68 -3.38 3.01
N THR A 190 29.76 -3.56 3.96
CA THR A 190 30.09 -3.52 5.39
C THR A 190 30.98 -4.68 5.80
N THR A 191 30.78 -5.87 5.25
CA THR A 191 31.67 -7.02 5.46
C THR A 191 33.08 -6.72 4.94
N PHE A 192 33.21 -6.18 3.73
CA PHE A 192 34.48 -5.80 3.16
C PHE A 192 35.20 -4.74 4.00
N VAL A 193 34.47 -3.69 4.44
CA VAL A 193 35.07 -2.63 5.29
C VAL A 193 35.49 -3.21 6.64
N GLN A 194 34.76 -4.15 7.21
CA GLN A 194 35.10 -4.83 8.46
C GLN A 194 36.38 -5.63 8.34
N GLU A 195 36.55 -6.41 7.27
CA GLU A 195 37.78 -7.17 6.99
C GLU A 195 38.98 -6.24 6.81
N MET A 196 38.82 -5.18 6.00
CA MET A 196 39.90 -4.19 5.78
C MET A 196 40.29 -3.47 7.06
N THR A 197 39.32 -3.09 7.91
CA THR A 197 39.56 -2.46 9.22
C THR A 197 40.31 -3.40 10.15
N GLY A 198 39.97 -4.70 10.13
CA GLY A 198 40.69 -5.73 10.89
C GLY A 198 42.15 -5.86 10.47
N ALA A 199 42.41 -5.95 9.16
CA ALA A 199 43.77 -6.04 8.63
C ALA A 199 44.62 -4.80 8.98
N LEU A 200 44.06 -3.60 8.77
CA LEU A 200 44.75 -2.34 9.11
C LEU A 200 45.04 -2.21 10.61
N ARG A 201 44.15 -2.66 11.47
CA ARG A 201 44.37 -2.68 12.92
C ARG A 201 45.50 -3.63 13.32
N ASP A 202 45.64 -4.77 12.66
CA ASP A 202 46.71 -5.73 12.92
C ASP A 202 48.04 -5.22 12.40
N ASP A 203 48.09 -4.53 11.26
CA ASP A 203 49.28 -3.85 10.76
C ASP A 203 49.75 -2.74 11.72
N VAL A 204 48.82 -1.93 12.27
CA VAL A 204 49.13 -0.90 13.25
C VAL A 204 49.71 -1.46 14.56
N LYS A 205 49.28 -2.66 14.99
CA LYS A 205 49.84 -3.33 16.16
C LYS A 205 51.23 -3.90 15.94
N ALA A 206 51.59 -4.13 14.69
CA ALA A 206 52.93 -4.66 14.33
C ALA A 206 54.03 -3.58 14.20
N LEU A 207 53.65 -2.29 14.20
CA LEU A 207 54.52 -1.12 14.18
C LEU A 207 54.97 -0.71 15.58
#